data_36a1780c4da86de45cd1c97dde50c599
#
_entry.id   36a1780c4da86de45cd1c97dde50c599
#
_cell.length_a   1.000
_cell.length_b   1.000
_cell.length_c   1.000
_cell.angle_alpha   90.00
_cell.angle_beta   90.00
_cell.angle_gamma   90.00
#
_symmetry.space_group_name_H-M   'P 1'
#
loop_
_entity.id
_entity.type
_entity.pdbx_description
1 polymer ?
#
loop_
_entity_poly.entity_id
_entity_poly.type
_entity_poly.pdbx_seq_one_letter_code
_entity_poly.pdbx_strand_id
1 'polypeptide(L)'
;DPRPDTETLVYAVISDCGNNNPRRVLDLGTGTGCIICSLIKNIPNMSGVAVDVSGAALRVARKNIVSLGLGNQIKILRGSFNNSKLVREQFDVIVSNPPYIARNDARVDDGATYDPELALYAKKNGLAAYESIAKNAKNWIKQGGNLYLEIGIDQGADIKNIFHKNGWNFVRSENDLSG
;
A
#
# COMPACT_ATOMS: atom_id res chain seq x y z
N ASP A 1 -1.87 -10.02 12.22
CA ASP A 1 -2.92 -10.79 11.55
C ASP A 1 -3.45 -9.94 10.39
N PRO A 2 -3.44 -10.41 9.14
CA PRO A 2 -4.03 -9.66 8.05
C PRO A 2 -5.52 -9.51 8.31
N ARG A 3 -6.03 -8.28 8.19
CA ARG A 3 -7.47 -8.06 8.27
C ARG A 3 -8.15 -8.67 7.04
N PRO A 4 -9.40 -9.18 7.13
CA PRO A 4 -10.14 -9.71 5.98
C PRO A 4 -10.18 -8.76 4.79
N ASP A 5 -10.23 -7.45 5.05
CA ASP A 5 -10.29 -6.37 4.06
C ASP A 5 -9.05 -6.35 3.14
N THR A 6 -7.88 -6.63 3.71
CA THR A 6 -6.61 -6.70 2.96
C THR A 6 -6.56 -7.86 1.97
N GLU A 7 -7.34 -8.93 2.19
CA GLU A 7 -7.44 -10.05 1.26
C GLU A 7 -8.10 -9.63 -0.05
N THR A 8 -9.14 -8.78 -0.01
CA THR A 8 -9.80 -8.26 -1.22
C THR A 8 -8.82 -7.50 -2.12
N LEU A 9 -7.96 -6.66 -1.54
CA LEU A 9 -6.91 -5.96 -2.29
C LEU A 9 -5.94 -6.95 -2.96
N VAL A 10 -5.50 -7.97 -2.24
CA VAL A 10 -4.59 -9.00 -2.79
C VAL A 10 -5.25 -9.76 -3.93
N TYR A 11 -6.51 -10.19 -3.78
CA TYR A 11 -7.26 -10.87 -4.83
C TYR A 11 -7.47 -10.02 -6.08
N ALA A 12 -7.77 -8.72 -5.93
CA ALA A 12 -7.89 -7.80 -7.06
C ALA A 12 -6.59 -7.74 -7.87
N VAL A 13 -5.44 -7.62 -7.19
CA VAL A 13 -4.13 -7.60 -7.87
C VAL A 13 -3.84 -8.92 -8.57
N ILE A 14 -4.10 -10.06 -7.92
CA ILE A 14 -3.85 -11.39 -8.52
C ILE A 14 -4.71 -11.58 -9.77
N SER A 15 -5.99 -11.22 -9.68
CA SER A 15 -6.93 -11.32 -10.82
C SER A 15 -6.47 -10.49 -12.03
N ASP A 16 -6.00 -9.27 -11.81
CA ASP A 16 -5.61 -8.35 -12.87
C ASP A 16 -4.22 -8.64 -13.45
N CYS A 17 -3.34 -9.24 -12.68
CA CYS A 17 -1.96 -9.43 -13.10
C CYS A 17 -1.77 -10.53 -14.17
N GLY A 18 -2.65 -11.52 -14.25
CA GLY A 18 -2.47 -12.65 -15.19
C GLY A 18 -1.14 -13.40 -14.97
N ASN A 19 -0.92 -14.48 -15.70
CA ASN A 19 0.12 -15.46 -15.37
C ASN A 19 1.47 -15.32 -16.12
N ASN A 20 1.70 -14.33 -17.00
CA ASN A 20 2.71 -14.55 -18.04
C ASN A 20 3.90 -13.57 -18.12
N ASN A 21 3.96 -12.49 -17.35
CA ASN A 21 5.09 -11.56 -17.44
C ASN A 21 5.73 -11.27 -16.08
N PRO A 22 7.07 -11.13 -16.01
CA PRO A 22 7.74 -10.64 -14.82
C PRO A 22 7.15 -9.27 -14.43
N ARG A 23 6.74 -9.13 -13.18
CA ARG A 23 6.14 -7.89 -12.67
C ARG A 23 6.91 -7.37 -11.46
N ARG A 24 6.94 -6.05 -11.34
CA ARG A 24 7.52 -5.35 -10.20
C ARG A 24 6.40 -4.72 -9.38
N VAL A 25 6.38 -4.98 -8.08
CA VAL A 25 5.42 -4.38 -7.14
C VAL A 25 6.12 -3.47 -6.14
N LEU A 26 5.50 -2.33 -5.84
CA LEU A 26 5.86 -1.44 -4.74
C LEU A 26 4.75 -1.46 -3.70
N ASP A 27 5.08 -1.83 -2.46
CA ASP A 27 4.16 -1.84 -1.32
C ASP A 27 4.48 -0.66 -0.40
N LEU A 28 3.58 0.32 -0.36
CA LEU A 28 3.73 1.57 0.38
C LEU A 28 3.02 1.48 1.73
N GLY A 29 3.76 1.60 2.83
CA GLY A 29 3.25 1.34 4.16
C GLY A 29 3.09 -0.15 4.40
N THR A 30 4.11 -0.93 4.07
CA THR A 30 4.06 -2.40 4.05
C THR A 30 3.74 -3.04 5.40
N GLY A 31 3.95 -2.34 6.51
CA GLY A 31 3.71 -2.86 7.85
C GLY A 31 4.50 -4.15 8.11
N THR A 32 3.77 -5.25 8.29
CA THR A 32 4.35 -6.59 8.51
C THR A 32 4.80 -7.29 7.22
N GLY A 33 4.62 -6.67 6.05
CA GLY A 33 4.92 -7.26 4.75
C GLY A 33 3.86 -8.22 4.23
N CYS A 34 2.68 -8.24 4.83
CA CYS A 34 1.63 -9.20 4.52
C CYS A 34 1.19 -9.12 3.06
N ILE A 35 0.88 -7.93 2.54
CA ILE A 35 0.41 -7.72 1.17
C ILE A 35 1.47 -8.18 0.17
N ILE A 36 2.68 -7.63 0.25
CA ILE A 36 3.74 -7.94 -0.73
C ILE A 36 4.15 -9.41 -0.70
N CYS A 37 4.20 -10.04 0.48
CA CYS A 37 4.51 -11.48 0.59
C CYS A 37 3.42 -12.33 -0.07
N SER A 38 2.14 -11.98 0.15
CA SER A 38 1.00 -12.68 -0.46
C SER A 38 1.02 -12.56 -1.98
N LEU A 39 1.28 -11.37 -2.51
CA LEU A 39 1.36 -11.12 -3.95
C LEU A 39 2.49 -11.94 -4.60
N ILE A 40 3.70 -11.86 -4.05
CA ILE A 40 4.88 -12.52 -4.62
C ILE A 40 4.77 -14.04 -4.52
N LYS A 41 4.07 -14.55 -3.52
CA LYS A 41 3.83 -15.98 -3.37
C LYS A 41 2.83 -16.54 -4.38
N ASN A 42 1.86 -15.73 -4.79
CA ASN A 42 0.75 -16.15 -5.66
C ASN A 42 0.91 -15.73 -7.13
N ILE A 43 1.80 -14.77 -7.44
CA ILE A 43 2.02 -14.31 -8.81
C ILE A 43 3.40 -14.73 -9.27
N PRO A 44 3.51 -15.66 -10.25
CA PRO A 44 4.79 -16.13 -10.76
C PRO A 44 5.67 -14.99 -11.28
N ASN A 45 6.98 -15.09 -11.03
CA ASN A 45 7.99 -14.12 -11.49
C ASN A 45 7.78 -12.67 -10.97
N MET A 46 6.95 -12.46 -9.94
CA MET A 46 6.83 -11.16 -9.29
C MET A 46 8.00 -10.94 -8.33
N SER A 47 8.46 -9.70 -8.28
CA SER A 47 9.43 -9.22 -7.29
C SER A 47 9.11 -7.77 -6.90
N GLY A 48 9.63 -7.27 -5.78
CA GLY A 48 9.20 -5.94 -5.37
C GLY A 48 10.01 -5.28 -4.27
N VAL A 49 9.50 -4.14 -3.87
CA VAL A 49 10.04 -3.30 -2.80
C VAL A 49 8.96 -3.06 -1.76
N ALA A 50 9.28 -3.38 -0.52
CA ALA A 50 8.46 -3.14 0.67
C ALA A 50 8.96 -1.86 1.35
N VAL A 51 8.09 -0.86 1.52
CA VAL A 51 8.44 0.43 2.10
C VAL A 51 7.62 0.71 3.33
N ASP A 52 8.28 1.17 4.40
CA ASP A 52 7.62 1.69 5.59
C ASP A 52 8.50 2.74 6.29
N VAL A 53 7.90 3.67 7.00
CA VAL A 53 8.61 4.65 7.85
C VAL A 53 9.06 4.02 9.16
N SER A 54 8.29 3.05 9.67
CA SER A 54 8.51 2.37 10.93
C SER A 54 9.60 1.30 10.82
N GLY A 55 10.74 1.55 11.45
CA GLY A 55 11.79 0.54 11.56
C GLY A 55 11.35 -0.71 12.35
N ALA A 56 10.37 -0.58 13.24
CA ALA A 56 9.78 -1.70 13.97
C ALA A 56 8.96 -2.59 13.03
N ALA A 57 8.08 -2.00 12.22
CA ALA A 57 7.32 -2.71 11.20
C ALA A 57 8.23 -3.46 10.22
N LEU A 58 9.27 -2.78 9.71
CA LEU A 58 10.24 -3.40 8.79
C LEU A 58 11.04 -4.55 9.41
N ARG A 59 11.27 -4.56 10.73
CA ARG A 59 11.88 -5.72 11.39
C ARG A 59 10.96 -6.94 11.36
N VAL A 60 9.64 -6.74 11.53
CA VAL A 60 8.64 -7.81 11.41
C VAL A 60 8.54 -8.28 9.96
N ALA A 61 8.40 -7.34 9.02
CA ALA A 61 8.37 -7.65 7.59
C ALA A 61 9.57 -8.49 7.16
N ARG A 62 10.78 -8.13 7.60
CA ARG A 62 12.00 -8.90 7.31
C ARG A 62 11.93 -10.34 7.81
N LYS A 63 11.45 -10.54 9.04
CA LYS A 63 11.27 -11.90 9.58
C LYS A 63 10.29 -12.72 8.76
N ASN A 64 9.17 -12.13 8.37
CA ASN A 64 8.15 -12.78 7.55
C ASN A 64 8.69 -13.13 6.15
N ILE A 65 9.36 -12.20 5.48
CA ILE A 65 9.98 -12.39 4.17
C ILE A 65 10.98 -13.55 4.20
N VAL A 66 11.83 -13.59 5.22
CA VAL A 66 12.84 -14.66 5.37
C VAL A 66 12.17 -16.00 5.66
N SER A 67 11.21 -16.05 6.58
CA SER A 67 10.50 -17.29 6.94
C SER A 67 9.72 -17.88 5.77
N LEU A 68 9.26 -17.04 4.83
CA LEU A 68 8.56 -17.47 3.61
C LEU A 68 9.50 -17.78 2.44
N GLY A 69 10.82 -17.61 2.60
CA GLY A 69 11.80 -17.85 1.55
C GLY A 69 11.83 -16.80 0.44
N LEU A 70 11.30 -15.58 0.69
CA LEU A 70 11.13 -14.53 -0.32
C LEU A 70 12.26 -13.48 -0.33
N GLY A 71 13.35 -13.73 0.40
CA GLY A 71 14.43 -12.75 0.58
C GLY A 71 15.12 -12.28 -0.71
N ASN A 72 15.14 -13.12 -1.75
CA ASN A 72 15.70 -12.77 -3.05
C ASN A 72 14.74 -11.97 -3.96
N GLN A 73 13.45 -11.94 -3.63
CA GLN A 73 12.42 -11.31 -4.45
C GLN A 73 11.93 -9.98 -3.86
N ILE A 74 12.11 -9.75 -2.54
CA ILE A 74 11.63 -8.57 -1.85
C ILE A 74 12.78 -7.77 -1.26
N LYS A 75 12.94 -6.53 -1.72
CA LYS A 75 13.83 -5.54 -1.11
C LYS A 75 13.06 -4.72 -0.08
N ILE A 76 13.64 -4.52 1.09
CA ILE A 76 13.07 -3.69 2.15
C ILE A 76 13.74 -2.32 2.13
N LEU A 77 12.94 -1.27 2.16
CA LEU A 77 13.41 0.12 2.19
C LEU A 77 12.69 0.90 3.30
N ARG A 78 13.46 1.58 4.16
CA ARG A 78 12.89 2.52 5.11
C ARG A 78 12.71 3.88 4.46
N GLY A 79 11.48 4.40 4.46
CA GLY A 79 11.18 5.70 3.89
C GLY A 79 9.71 6.04 3.90
N SER A 80 9.39 7.28 3.53
CA SER A 80 8.04 7.81 3.47
C SER A 80 7.61 8.01 2.03
N PHE A 81 6.35 7.68 1.71
CA PHE A 81 5.74 8.01 0.41
C PHE A 81 5.52 9.52 0.18
N ASN A 82 5.83 10.36 1.18
CA ASN A 82 5.95 11.81 0.99
C ASN A 82 7.22 12.22 0.22
N ASN A 83 8.21 11.33 0.13
CA ASN A 83 9.43 11.62 -0.57
C ASN A 83 9.36 11.11 -2.02
N SER A 84 9.18 12.00 -2.99
CA SER A 84 9.10 11.65 -4.42
C SER A 84 10.33 10.93 -4.96
N LYS A 85 11.47 11.01 -4.26
CA LYS A 85 12.74 10.34 -4.62
C LYS A 85 12.95 9.04 -3.84
N LEU A 86 11.91 8.50 -3.21
CA LEU A 86 11.95 7.30 -2.37
C LEU A 86 12.59 6.12 -3.09
N VAL A 87 12.18 5.88 -4.32
CA VAL A 87 12.74 4.86 -5.21
C VAL A 87 13.06 5.47 -6.58
N ARG A 88 14.06 4.90 -7.28
CA ARG A 88 14.46 5.34 -8.61
C ARG A 88 13.95 4.43 -9.73
N GLU A 89 13.43 3.29 -9.38
CA GLU A 89 12.85 2.31 -10.31
C GLU A 89 11.35 2.52 -10.47
N GLN A 90 10.78 1.98 -11.55
CA GLN A 90 9.35 2.01 -11.82
C GLN A 90 8.73 0.61 -11.69
N PHE A 91 7.45 0.58 -11.32
CA PHE A 91 6.71 -0.62 -10.95
C PHE A 91 5.49 -0.82 -11.85
N ASP A 92 5.16 -2.07 -12.12
CA ASP A 92 3.95 -2.45 -12.83
C ASP A 92 2.71 -2.30 -11.93
N VAL A 93 2.93 -2.53 -10.63
CA VAL A 93 1.89 -2.52 -9.60
C VAL A 93 2.39 -1.69 -8.42
N ILE A 94 1.56 -0.80 -7.90
CA ILE A 94 1.73 -0.17 -6.60
C ILE A 94 0.54 -0.58 -5.73
N VAL A 95 0.81 -1.00 -4.50
CA VAL A 95 -0.21 -1.32 -3.51
C VAL A 95 0.00 -0.49 -2.26
N SER A 96 -1.08 -0.13 -1.57
CA SER A 96 -1.00 0.47 -0.25
C SER A 96 -2.27 0.21 0.55
N ASN A 97 -2.08 -0.11 1.83
CA ASN A 97 -3.09 0.00 2.86
C ASN A 97 -2.62 1.11 3.82
N PRO A 98 -2.83 2.39 3.48
CA PRO A 98 -2.35 3.49 4.29
C PRO A 98 -3.23 3.66 5.53
N PRO A 99 -2.71 4.28 6.63
CA PRO A 99 -3.52 4.59 7.78
C PRO A 99 -4.62 5.59 7.39
N TYR A 100 -5.88 5.14 7.42
CA TYR A 100 -7.08 5.91 7.03
C TYR A 100 -7.89 6.42 8.23
N ILE A 101 -7.40 6.24 9.47
CA ILE A 101 -8.14 6.55 10.69
C ILE A 101 -7.99 8.04 11.03
N ALA A 102 -9.12 8.76 11.15
CA ALA A 102 -9.15 10.12 11.67
C ALA A 102 -8.85 10.13 13.18
N ARG A 103 -8.19 11.19 13.68
CA ARG A 103 -7.78 11.33 15.10
C ARG A 103 -8.91 11.18 16.14
N ASN A 104 -10.17 11.31 15.72
CA ASN A 104 -11.36 11.27 16.60
C ASN A 104 -12.20 9.99 16.40
N ASP A 105 -11.66 8.98 15.72
CA ASP A 105 -12.36 7.71 15.58
C ASP A 105 -12.23 6.91 16.89
N ALA A 106 -13.37 6.68 17.56
CA ALA A 106 -13.44 5.93 18.83
C ALA A 106 -12.93 4.47 18.75
N ARG A 107 -12.54 4.03 17.55
CA ARG A 107 -11.96 2.71 17.26
C ARG A 107 -10.43 2.67 17.35
N VAL A 108 -9.78 3.80 17.64
CA VAL A 108 -8.32 3.88 17.78
C VAL A 108 -7.93 3.46 19.20
N ASP A 109 -7.24 2.35 19.31
CA ASP A 109 -6.61 1.92 20.57
C ASP A 109 -5.45 2.87 20.95
N ASP A 110 -5.30 3.22 22.23
CA ASP A 110 -4.34 4.20 22.78
C ASP A 110 -2.85 3.95 22.41
N GLY A 111 -2.53 2.78 21.87
CA GLY A 111 -1.18 2.41 21.46
C GLY A 111 -0.68 3.07 20.15
N ALA A 112 -1.57 3.66 19.34
CA ALA A 112 -1.21 4.25 18.03
C ALA A 112 -0.77 5.73 18.13
N THR A 113 -0.86 6.35 19.30
CA THR A 113 -0.74 7.82 19.47
C THR A 113 0.69 8.34 19.55
N TYR A 114 1.70 7.49 19.56
CA TYR A 114 3.11 7.91 19.80
C TYR A 114 3.98 8.07 18.55
N ASP A 115 3.46 7.87 17.33
CA ASP A 115 4.23 8.10 16.11
C ASP A 115 3.91 9.49 15.53
N PRO A 116 4.87 10.44 15.51
CA PRO A 116 4.64 11.80 14.99
C PRO A 116 4.23 11.83 13.52
N GLU A 117 4.64 10.84 12.72
CA GLU A 117 4.22 10.75 11.31
C GLU A 117 2.80 10.23 11.17
N LEU A 118 2.38 9.24 11.95
CA LEU A 118 0.97 8.81 12.03
C LEU A 118 0.04 9.96 12.42
N ALA A 119 0.49 10.85 13.31
CA ALA A 119 -0.25 12.06 13.67
C ALA A 119 -0.41 13.06 12.49
N LEU A 120 0.47 13.05 11.50
CA LEU A 120 0.35 13.87 10.29
C LEU A 120 -0.73 13.31 9.34
N TYR A 121 -0.88 12.00 9.27
CA TYR A 121 -1.85 11.32 8.39
C TYR A 121 -3.28 11.38 8.95
N ALA A 122 -3.44 11.47 10.26
CA ALA A 122 -4.73 11.70 10.91
C ALA A 122 -5.33 13.12 10.65
N LYS A 123 -4.57 14.02 10.02
CA LYS A 123 -5.08 15.32 9.58
C LYS A 123 -6.00 15.14 8.38
N LYS A 124 -7.01 16.00 8.23
CA LYS A 124 -7.97 16.00 7.11
C LYS A 124 -8.78 14.67 6.99
N ASN A 125 -9.33 14.19 8.09
CA ASN A 125 -10.17 12.98 8.09
C ASN A 125 -9.48 11.74 7.49
N GLY A 126 -8.18 11.57 7.68
CA GLY A 126 -7.41 10.43 7.17
C GLY A 126 -7.01 10.51 5.69
N LEU A 127 -7.31 11.62 4.97
CA LEU A 127 -7.05 11.74 3.54
C LEU A 127 -5.62 12.16 3.17
N ALA A 128 -4.80 12.62 4.13
CA ALA A 128 -3.45 13.13 3.85
C ALA A 128 -2.50 12.08 3.26
N ALA A 129 -2.65 10.82 3.64
CA ALA A 129 -1.88 9.71 3.07
C ALA A 129 -2.20 9.54 1.58
N TYR A 130 -3.48 9.54 1.23
CA TYR A 130 -3.94 9.42 -0.16
C TYR A 130 -3.51 10.61 -1.02
N GLU A 131 -3.54 11.85 -0.50
CA GLU A 131 -3.02 13.03 -1.20
C GLU A 131 -1.54 12.85 -1.56
N SER A 132 -0.75 12.38 -0.60
CA SER A 132 0.68 12.14 -0.81
C SER A 132 0.96 11.02 -1.80
N ILE A 133 0.23 9.92 -1.72
CA ILE A 133 0.33 8.80 -2.66
C ILE A 133 -0.09 9.26 -4.06
N ALA A 134 -1.24 9.93 -4.20
CA ALA A 134 -1.73 10.42 -5.50
C ALA A 134 -0.72 11.31 -6.22
N LYS A 135 -0.04 12.19 -5.45
CA LYS A 135 0.99 13.10 -5.98
C LYS A 135 2.27 12.39 -6.40
N ASN A 136 2.76 11.46 -5.56
CA ASN A 136 4.10 10.92 -5.70
C ASN A 136 4.16 9.59 -6.47
N ALA A 137 3.11 8.77 -6.42
CA ALA A 137 3.10 7.44 -7.04
C ALA A 137 3.29 7.47 -8.57
N LYS A 138 2.95 8.59 -9.22
CA LYS A 138 3.24 8.78 -10.65
C LYS A 138 4.72 8.73 -11.01
N ASN A 139 5.61 9.04 -10.06
CA ASN A 139 7.06 8.95 -10.28
C ASN A 139 7.54 7.48 -10.26
N TRP A 140 6.74 6.59 -9.70
CA TRP A 140 7.11 5.19 -9.46
C TRP A 140 6.30 4.19 -10.28
N ILE A 141 5.20 4.60 -10.91
CA ILE A 141 4.38 3.73 -11.73
C ILE A 141 4.84 3.76 -13.19
N LYS A 142 4.91 2.61 -13.83
CA LYS A 142 5.11 2.51 -15.28
C LYS A 142 3.87 2.99 -16.04
N GLN A 143 4.05 3.36 -17.30
CA GLN A 143 2.92 3.57 -18.20
C GLN A 143 2.11 2.27 -18.32
N GLY A 144 0.80 2.35 -18.11
CA GLY A 144 -0.08 1.17 -18.09
C GLY A 144 -0.04 0.36 -16.80
N GLY A 145 0.72 0.79 -15.79
CA GLY A 145 0.70 0.18 -14.47
C GLY A 145 -0.52 0.59 -13.64
N ASN A 146 -0.85 -0.20 -12.63
CA ASN A 146 -2.01 -0.02 -11.77
C ASN A 146 -1.62 0.28 -10.32
N LEU A 147 -2.42 1.15 -9.68
CA LEU A 147 -2.35 1.44 -8.26
C LEU A 147 -3.60 0.90 -7.56
N TYR A 148 -3.40 0.12 -6.50
CA TYR A 148 -4.44 -0.48 -5.68
C TYR A 148 -4.35 0.06 -4.25
N LEU A 149 -5.49 0.47 -3.72
CA LEU A 149 -5.58 1.08 -2.38
C LEU A 149 -6.68 0.43 -1.58
N GLU A 150 -6.39 0.09 -0.34
CA GLU A 150 -7.42 -0.11 0.67
C GLU A 150 -7.89 1.27 1.14
N ILE A 151 -9.20 1.45 1.32
CA ILE A 151 -9.81 2.73 1.67
C ILE A 151 -10.87 2.54 2.77
N GLY A 152 -11.11 3.56 3.58
CA GLY A 152 -12.18 3.53 4.55
C GLY A 152 -13.57 3.65 3.90
N ILE A 153 -14.58 3.08 4.57
CA ILE A 153 -15.97 2.93 4.09
C ILE A 153 -16.55 4.22 3.51
N ASP A 154 -16.34 5.37 4.15
CA ASP A 154 -16.95 6.64 3.74
C ASP A 154 -16.02 7.53 2.91
N GLN A 155 -14.83 7.05 2.55
CA GLN A 155 -13.79 7.87 1.92
C GLN A 155 -13.74 7.76 0.38
N GLY A 156 -14.51 6.87 -0.21
CA GLY A 156 -14.40 6.53 -1.64
C GLY A 156 -14.55 7.72 -2.58
N ALA A 157 -15.54 8.61 -2.35
CA ALA A 157 -15.77 9.77 -3.19
C ALA A 157 -14.63 10.79 -3.11
N ASP A 158 -14.15 11.07 -1.90
CA ASP A 158 -13.06 12.04 -1.65
C ASP A 158 -11.75 11.54 -2.24
N ILE A 159 -11.43 10.26 -2.04
CA ILE A 159 -10.22 9.63 -2.58
C ILE A 159 -10.26 9.63 -4.12
N LYS A 160 -11.40 9.28 -4.73
CA LYS A 160 -11.58 9.36 -6.17
C LYS A 160 -11.31 10.77 -6.72
N ASN A 161 -11.82 11.79 -6.04
CA ASN A 161 -11.58 13.19 -6.40
C ASN A 161 -10.09 13.59 -6.25
N ILE A 162 -9.42 13.15 -5.16
CA ILE A 162 -7.99 13.40 -4.95
C ILE A 162 -7.18 12.80 -6.11
N PHE A 163 -7.43 11.55 -6.45
CA PHE A 163 -6.69 10.88 -7.51
C PHE A 163 -6.98 11.47 -8.89
N HIS A 164 -8.23 11.79 -9.21
CA HIS A 164 -8.61 12.45 -10.45
C HIS A 164 -7.91 13.81 -10.62
N LYS A 165 -7.89 14.66 -9.58
CA LYS A 165 -7.17 15.95 -9.59
C LYS A 165 -5.66 15.81 -9.82
N ASN A 166 -5.08 14.66 -9.46
CA ASN A 166 -3.69 14.33 -9.73
C ASN A 166 -3.50 13.56 -11.06
N GLY A 167 -4.54 13.51 -11.92
CA GLY A 167 -4.47 12.94 -13.27
C GLY A 167 -4.40 11.39 -13.28
N TRP A 168 -5.01 10.72 -12.31
CA TRP A 168 -5.23 9.28 -12.33
C TRP A 168 -6.60 8.96 -12.93
N ASN A 169 -6.68 7.84 -13.63
CA ASN A 169 -7.94 7.29 -14.11
C ASN A 169 -8.46 6.27 -13.10
N PHE A 170 -9.71 6.42 -12.70
CA PHE A 170 -10.39 5.43 -11.88
C PHE A 170 -10.79 4.23 -12.73
N VAL A 171 -10.50 3.01 -12.26
CA VAL A 171 -10.90 1.77 -12.94
C VAL A 171 -12.13 1.18 -12.28
N ARG A 172 -12.02 0.77 -11.00
CA ARG A 172 -13.14 0.19 -10.24
C ARG A 172 -12.92 0.30 -8.73
N SER A 173 -13.97 0.04 -7.96
CA SER A 173 -13.90 -0.25 -6.53
C SER A 173 -14.60 -1.58 -6.26
N GLU A 174 -14.13 -2.28 -5.27
CA GLU A 174 -14.70 -3.54 -4.78
C GLU A 174 -14.96 -3.39 -3.29
N ASN A 175 -16.09 -3.92 -2.81
CA ASN A 175 -16.35 -3.99 -1.39
C ASN A 175 -15.52 -5.13 -0.79
N ASP A 176 -15.18 -5.00 0.50
CA ASP A 176 -14.58 -6.09 1.25
C ASP A 176 -15.58 -7.25 1.50
N LEU A 177 -15.08 -8.30 2.14
CA LEU A 177 -15.88 -9.50 2.45
C LEU A 177 -16.93 -9.25 3.52
N SER A 178 -16.92 -8.10 4.19
CA SER A 178 -17.89 -7.70 5.20
C SER A 178 -19.08 -6.90 4.64
N GLY A 179 -19.03 -6.43 3.40
CA GLY A 179 -20.12 -5.75 2.66
C GLY A 179 -19.95 -4.27 2.58
#